data_162b2260287e025bf964182ec2143fc0
#
_entry.id   162b2260287e025bf964182ec2143fc0
#
_cell.length_a   1.000
_cell.length_b   1.000
_cell.length_c   1.000
_cell.angle_alpha   90.00
_cell.angle_beta   90.00
_cell.angle_gamma   90.00
#
_symmetry.space_group_name_H-M   'P 1'
#
loop_
_entity.id
_entity.type
_entity.pdbx_description
1 polymer ?
#
loop_
_entity_poly.entity_id
_entity_poly.type
_entity_poly.pdbx_seq_one_letter_code
_entity_poly.pdbx_strand_id
1 'polypeptide(L)'
;MDSNDNNDELLSRSEIDVLKVYFGDPIHVDEKIVIHQPTIGEIVEFGEIKFWYLANRLCANPTSMRLELWDAGVDWTEISDFDLFISIIATLDKEESSFIFGDLELQMFRPVVVKDEEGNEKPILVYLPDPTIQIDEELYKKIVGYLRVMFNIHPKVEKAKGKITKEWMINEERIALENEKKKRKDEKWMPSALFPLISSALNHPGFKYKKSELKDVHIFEFMDSIKRLQIYENTTALLKGMYSGMIDTKNIKEDQINWAKDIYNS
;
A
#
# COMPACT_ATOMS: atom_id res chain seq x y z
N MET A 1 -16.55 -7.74 -22.58
CA MET A 1 -15.59 -8.66 -23.16
C MET A 1 -14.27 -7.95 -23.18
N ASP A 2 -13.25 -8.63 -22.68
CA ASP A 2 -11.87 -8.29 -22.47
C ASP A 2 -11.54 -7.52 -21.18
N SER A 3 -11.85 -8.22 -20.09
CA SER A 3 -11.20 -8.08 -18.80
C SER A 3 -10.12 -9.17 -18.73
N ASN A 4 -8.86 -8.87 -19.07
CA ASN A 4 -7.67 -9.63 -18.63
C ASN A 4 -6.46 -9.24 -19.47
N ASP A 5 -5.88 -8.06 -19.18
CA ASP A 5 -4.48 -7.78 -19.54
C ASP A 5 -3.95 -6.67 -18.64
N ASN A 6 -4.06 -6.88 -17.33
CA ASN A 6 -3.37 -6.07 -16.31
C ASN A 6 -2.49 -6.97 -15.43
N ASN A 7 -1.76 -7.87 -16.06
CA ASN A 7 -0.59 -8.52 -15.47
C ASN A 7 0.64 -7.66 -15.74
N ASP A 8 0.71 -6.46 -15.23
CA ASP A 8 1.98 -5.86 -14.88
C ASP A 8 2.37 -6.45 -13.51
N GLU A 9 3.03 -7.45 -13.58
CA GLU A 9 3.98 -8.34 -12.94
C GLU A 9 4.71 -7.75 -11.73
N LEU A 10 3.98 -7.13 -10.81
CA LEU A 10 4.34 -7.19 -9.41
C LEU A 10 4.18 -8.64 -8.98
N LEU A 11 5.05 -9.13 -8.08
CA LEU A 11 4.93 -10.46 -7.51
C LEU A 11 3.47 -10.83 -7.31
N SER A 12 3.07 -11.98 -7.82
CA SER A 12 1.76 -12.49 -7.51
C SER A 12 1.67 -12.63 -5.99
N ARG A 13 0.50 -12.42 -5.39
CA ARG A 13 0.33 -12.60 -3.94
C ARG A 13 0.75 -14.00 -3.46
N SER A 14 0.80 -14.99 -4.36
CA SER A 14 1.30 -16.33 -4.08
C SER A 14 2.81 -16.39 -3.79
N GLU A 15 3.58 -15.38 -4.19
CA GLU A 15 5.03 -15.29 -3.95
C GLU A 15 5.37 -14.54 -2.67
N ILE A 16 4.37 -13.87 -2.06
CA ILE A 16 4.54 -13.13 -0.81
C ILE A 16 4.21 -14.04 0.37
N ASP A 17 5.15 -14.20 1.30
CA ASP A 17 4.90 -14.91 2.56
C ASP A 17 4.03 -14.06 3.50
N VAL A 18 2.71 -14.18 3.30
CA VAL A 18 1.71 -13.41 4.05
C VAL A 18 1.75 -13.72 5.55
N LEU A 19 2.19 -14.93 5.95
CA LEU A 19 2.30 -15.28 7.37
C LEU A 19 3.42 -14.49 8.05
N LYS A 20 4.57 -14.33 7.39
CA LYS A 20 5.63 -13.44 7.91
C LYS A 20 5.15 -12.00 8.03
N VAL A 21 4.41 -11.51 7.03
CA VAL A 21 3.81 -10.18 7.09
C VAL A 21 2.82 -10.10 8.26
N TYR A 22 1.98 -11.12 8.46
CA TYR A 22 0.99 -11.15 9.55
C TYR A 22 1.64 -11.13 10.94
N PHE A 23 2.72 -11.88 11.14
CA PHE A 23 3.44 -11.92 12.42
C PHE A 23 4.41 -10.75 12.63
N GLY A 24 4.53 -9.84 11.66
CA GLY A 24 5.41 -8.69 11.77
C GLY A 24 6.89 -9.03 11.68
N ASP A 25 7.23 -10.20 11.13
CA ASP A 25 8.61 -10.59 10.93
C ASP A 25 9.31 -9.64 9.95
N PRO A 26 10.59 -9.28 10.17
CA PRO A 26 11.36 -8.54 9.18
C PRO A 26 11.41 -9.27 7.84
N ILE A 27 11.11 -8.58 6.76
CA ILE A 27 11.07 -9.17 5.42
C ILE A 27 12.44 -8.98 4.74
N HIS A 28 13.18 -10.06 4.63
CA HIS A 28 14.42 -10.09 3.86
C HIS A 28 14.09 -10.27 2.37
N VAL A 29 14.10 -9.17 1.63
CA VAL A 29 13.87 -9.21 0.16
C VAL A 29 15.13 -9.62 -0.58
N ASP A 30 16.29 -9.36 0.02
CA ASP A 30 17.64 -9.77 -0.36
C ASP A 30 18.49 -9.98 0.91
N GLU A 31 19.72 -10.48 0.78
CA GLU A 31 20.66 -10.68 1.90
C GLU A 31 20.93 -9.40 2.69
N LYS A 32 20.89 -8.24 2.02
CA LYS A 32 21.27 -6.92 2.57
C LYS A 32 20.11 -5.94 2.68
N ILE A 33 18.95 -6.25 2.11
CA ILE A 33 17.78 -5.37 2.12
C ILE A 33 16.69 -6.00 2.95
N VAL A 34 16.36 -5.35 4.04
CA VAL A 34 15.34 -5.79 4.99
C VAL A 34 14.26 -4.72 5.11
N ILE A 35 13.01 -5.12 5.01
CA ILE A 35 11.86 -4.26 5.21
C ILE A 35 11.33 -4.48 6.62
N HIS A 36 11.26 -3.40 7.39
CA HIS A 36 10.63 -3.35 8.70
C HIS A 36 9.14 -3.04 8.57
N GLN A 37 8.33 -3.79 9.28
CA GLN A 37 6.90 -3.50 9.42
C GLN A 37 6.66 -2.70 10.70
N PRO A 38 6.21 -1.43 10.61
CA PRO A 38 6.02 -0.62 11.79
C PRO A 38 4.84 -1.08 12.64
N THR A 39 4.99 -0.93 13.95
CA THR A 39 3.93 -1.06 14.93
C THR A 39 3.07 0.21 15.00
N ILE A 40 1.88 0.10 15.59
CA ILE A 40 1.02 1.26 15.84
C ILE A 40 1.74 2.30 16.73
N GLY A 41 2.57 1.85 17.69
CA GLY A 41 3.36 2.74 18.53
C GLY A 41 4.38 3.54 17.74
N GLU A 42 5.15 2.89 16.88
CA GLU A 42 6.14 3.52 16.01
C GLU A 42 5.49 4.52 15.04
N ILE A 43 4.32 4.17 14.47
CA ILE A 43 3.57 5.09 13.60
C ILE A 43 3.13 6.36 14.34
N VAL A 44 2.69 6.22 15.61
CA VAL A 44 2.32 7.37 16.44
C VAL A 44 3.54 8.27 16.74
N GLU A 45 4.69 7.68 17.02
CA GLU A 45 5.95 8.42 17.28
C GLU A 45 6.50 9.10 16.03
N PHE A 46 6.49 8.42 14.90
CA PHE A 46 6.90 8.98 13.60
C PHE A 46 5.95 10.08 13.09
N GLY A 47 4.69 10.01 13.48
CA GLY A 47 3.60 10.87 13.06
C GLY A 47 2.74 10.23 11.96
N GLU A 48 1.46 10.01 12.28
CA GLU A 48 0.51 9.30 11.40
C GLU A 48 0.44 9.89 9.99
N ILE A 49 0.39 11.22 9.86
CA ILE A 49 0.30 11.90 8.55
C ILE A 49 1.57 11.65 7.72
N LYS A 50 2.74 11.76 8.36
CA LYS A 50 4.04 11.48 7.74
C LYS A 50 4.14 10.03 7.29
N PHE A 51 3.68 9.10 8.13
CA PHE A 51 3.63 7.67 7.81
C PHE A 51 2.78 7.38 6.57
N TRP A 52 1.54 7.86 6.52
CA TRP A 52 0.67 7.60 5.37
C TRP A 52 1.17 8.26 4.10
N TYR A 53 1.80 9.43 4.21
CA TYR A 53 2.44 10.08 3.08
C TYR A 53 3.59 9.23 2.53
N LEU A 54 4.48 8.73 3.40
CA LEU A 54 5.58 7.82 3.04
C LEU A 54 5.06 6.52 2.43
N ALA A 55 4.11 5.85 3.09
CA ALA A 55 3.54 4.58 2.64
C ALA A 55 2.90 4.71 1.24
N ASN A 56 2.10 5.76 1.01
CA ASN A 56 1.49 6.00 -0.29
C ASN A 56 2.54 6.26 -1.38
N ARG A 57 3.60 6.99 -1.09
CA ARG A 57 4.69 7.26 -2.06
C ARG A 57 5.46 5.98 -2.40
N LEU A 58 5.85 5.19 -1.41
CA LEU A 58 6.57 3.93 -1.64
C LEU A 58 5.73 2.87 -2.38
N CYS A 59 4.40 2.91 -2.23
CA CYS A 59 3.47 2.01 -2.91
C CYS A 59 2.93 2.57 -4.23
N ALA A 60 3.31 3.81 -4.61
CA ALA A 60 2.75 4.50 -5.76
C ALA A 60 3.03 3.77 -7.09
N ASN A 61 2.18 4.08 -8.06
CA ASN A 61 2.42 3.84 -9.48
C ASN A 61 2.15 5.13 -10.26
N PRO A 62 2.50 5.21 -11.55
CA PRO A 62 2.29 6.43 -12.33
C PRO A 62 0.84 6.92 -12.36
N THR A 63 -0.14 6.02 -12.33
CA THR A 63 -1.55 6.39 -12.27
C THR A 63 -1.91 7.12 -10.97
N SER A 64 -1.39 6.65 -9.83
CA SER A 64 -1.69 7.26 -8.53
C SER A 64 -0.99 8.60 -8.30
N MET A 65 0.05 8.90 -9.08
CA MET A 65 0.79 10.16 -9.05
C MET A 65 0.64 10.99 -10.34
N ARG A 66 -0.39 10.70 -11.13
CA ARG A 66 -0.57 11.32 -12.45
C ARG A 66 -0.66 12.85 -12.42
N LEU A 67 -1.24 13.42 -11.38
CA LEU A 67 -1.36 14.86 -11.25
C LEU A 67 0.00 15.53 -11.00
N GLU A 68 0.78 14.99 -10.06
CA GLU A 68 2.13 15.45 -9.76
C GLU A 68 3.07 15.31 -10.96
N LEU A 69 3.00 14.16 -11.65
CA LEU A 69 3.78 13.92 -12.86
C LEU A 69 3.40 14.89 -13.98
N TRP A 70 2.10 15.10 -14.20
CA TRP A 70 1.61 16.04 -15.20
C TRP A 70 2.03 17.48 -14.91
N ASP A 71 1.94 17.91 -13.65
CA ASP A 71 2.37 19.25 -13.23
C ASP A 71 3.90 19.42 -13.36
N ALA A 72 4.67 18.32 -13.26
CA ALA A 72 6.10 18.28 -13.55
C ALA A 72 6.43 18.16 -15.05
N GLY A 73 5.44 18.09 -15.94
CA GLY A 73 5.61 17.94 -17.38
C GLY A 73 5.94 16.52 -17.84
N VAL A 74 5.71 15.52 -16.99
CA VAL A 74 5.94 14.10 -17.30
C VAL A 74 4.60 13.44 -17.66
N ASP A 75 4.55 12.74 -18.79
CA ASP A 75 3.39 11.93 -19.15
C ASP A 75 3.36 10.65 -18.33
N TRP A 76 2.41 10.57 -17.40
CA TRP A 76 2.24 9.44 -16.50
C TRP A 76 1.94 8.10 -17.19
N THR A 77 1.56 8.11 -18.46
CA THR A 77 1.33 6.87 -19.23
C THR A 77 2.60 6.33 -19.91
N GLU A 78 3.70 7.08 -19.85
CA GLU A 78 4.94 6.75 -20.54
C GLU A 78 6.11 6.45 -19.59
N ILE A 79 5.94 6.79 -18.29
CA ILE A 79 6.93 6.47 -17.26
C ILE A 79 6.67 5.08 -16.69
N SER A 80 7.72 4.28 -16.48
CA SER A 80 7.61 2.98 -15.82
C SER A 80 7.42 3.13 -14.30
N ASP A 81 6.86 2.10 -13.65
CA ASP A 81 6.75 2.04 -12.20
C ASP A 81 8.13 2.13 -11.53
N PHE A 82 9.16 1.51 -12.14
CA PHE A 82 10.52 1.55 -11.61
C PHE A 82 11.17 2.92 -11.74
N ASP A 83 11.00 3.63 -12.88
CA ASP A 83 11.51 5.00 -13.04
C ASP A 83 10.83 5.98 -12.07
N LEU A 84 9.53 5.79 -11.82
CA LEU A 84 8.83 6.55 -10.80
C LEU A 84 9.41 6.27 -9.41
N PHE A 85 9.65 5.00 -9.06
CA PHE A 85 10.26 4.62 -7.79
C PHE A 85 11.65 5.26 -7.60
N ILE A 86 12.50 5.23 -8.65
CA ILE A 86 13.81 5.92 -8.65
C ILE A 86 13.64 7.40 -8.29
N SER A 87 12.67 8.05 -8.89
CA SER A 87 12.39 9.47 -8.65
C SER A 87 11.90 9.73 -7.22
N ILE A 88 11.07 8.84 -6.68
CA ILE A 88 10.54 8.93 -5.32
C ILE A 88 11.66 8.79 -4.29
N ILE A 89 12.46 7.72 -4.37
CA ILE A 89 13.48 7.44 -3.36
C ILE A 89 14.57 8.50 -3.31
N ALA A 90 14.85 9.16 -4.43
CA ALA A 90 15.82 10.26 -4.48
C ALA A 90 15.41 11.49 -3.65
N THR A 91 14.14 11.60 -3.26
CA THR A 91 13.59 12.73 -2.50
C THR A 91 13.29 12.39 -1.03
N LEU A 92 13.42 11.11 -0.63
CA LEU A 92 13.23 10.70 0.76
C LEU A 92 14.41 11.16 1.61
N ASP A 93 14.13 11.56 2.85
CA ASP A 93 15.18 11.82 3.81
C ASP A 93 15.62 10.55 4.56
N LYS A 94 16.64 10.68 5.42
CA LYS A 94 17.18 9.56 6.20
C LYS A 94 16.15 9.01 7.18
N GLU A 95 15.37 9.86 7.83
CA GLU A 95 14.37 9.43 8.81
C GLU A 95 13.24 8.63 8.14
N GLU A 96 12.79 9.08 6.96
CA GLU A 96 11.80 8.38 6.15
C GLU A 96 12.30 7.01 5.68
N SER A 97 13.55 6.96 5.19
CA SER A 97 14.18 5.72 4.76
C SER A 97 14.34 4.73 5.93
N SER A 98 14.89 5.23 7.06
CA SER A 98 15.19 4.39 8.22
C SER A 98 13.94 3.81 8.87
N PHE A 99 12.81 4.49 8.75
CA PHE A 99 11.56 4.02 9.32
C PHE A 99 11.10 2.67 8.74
N ILE A 100 11.40 2.42 7.46
CA ILE A 100 11.01 1.19 6.75
C ILE A 100 12.21 0.29 6.46
N PHE A 101 13.38 0.85 6.17
CA PHE A 101 14.55 0.12 5.67
C PHE A 101 15.73 0.09 6.65
N GLY A 102 15.54 0.55 7.90
CA GLY A 102 16.57 0.55 8.92
C GLY A 102 17.75 1.44 8.54
N ASP A 103 18.96 0.87 8.48
CA ASP A 103 20.18 1.64 8.19
C ASP A 103 20.35 2.01 6.70
N LEU A 104 19.44 1.56 5.82
CA LEU A 104 19.54 1.79 4.39
C LEU A 104 18.92 3.14 4.00
N GLU A 105 19.78 4.10 3.63
CA GLU A 105 19.37 5.43 3.19
C GLU A 105 18.99 5.40 1.71
N LEU A 106 17.69 5.32 1.38
CA LEU A 106 17.23 5.16 -0.01
C LEU A 106 17.67 6.31 -0.92
N GLN A 107 17.81 7.51 -0.41
CA GLN A 107 18.33 8.67 -1.15
C GLN A 107 19.79 8.53 -1.61
N MET A 108 20.53 7.56 -1.08
CA MET A 108 21.92 7.29 -1.48
C MET A 108 22.03 6.34 -2.67
N PHE A 109 20.93 5.79 -3.14
CA PHE A 109 20.92 5.05 -4.39
C PHE A 109 21.05 5.96 -5.61
N ARG A 110 21.77 5.48 -6.62
CA ARG A 110 21.93 6.17 -7.91
C ARG A 110 21.60 5.23 -9.06
N PRO A 111 20.83 5.69 -10.04
CA PRO A 111 20.57 4.90 -11.23
C PRO A 111 21.85 4.77 -12.07
N VAL A 112 22.13 3.55 -12.50
CA VAL A 112 23.22 3.18 -13.40
C VAL A 112 22.64 2.32 -14.50
N VAL A 113 23.04 2.57 -15.75
CA VAL A 113 22.61 1.75 -16.87
C VAL A 113 23.61 0.60 -17.03
N VAL A 114 23.14 -0.63 -16.99
CA VAL A 114 23.90 -1.84 -17.24
C VAL A 114 23.42 -2.53 -18.50
N LYS A 115 24.26 -3.35 -19.11
CA LYS A 115 23.86 -4.19 -20.25
C LYS A 115 23.60 -5.61 -19.75
N ASP A 116 22.45 -6.15 -20.12
CA ASP A 116 22.15 -7.55 -19.87
C ASP A 116 22.94 -8.49 -20.82
N GLU A 117 22.78 -9.80 -20.64
CA GLU A 117 23.45 -10.80 -21.46
C GLU A 117 23.11 -10.72 -22.98
N GLU A 118 21.97 -10.13 -23.29
CA GLU A 118 21.49 -9.91 -24.67
C GLU A 118 21.95 -8.55 -25.23
N GLY A 119 22.62 -7.71 -24.40
CA GLY A 119 23.13 -6.40 -24.78
C GLY A 119 22.12 -5.26 -24.64
N ASN A 120 20.92 -5.50 -24.09
CA ASN A 120 19.93 -4.47 -23.83
C ASN A 120 20.34 -3.63 -22.61
N GLU A 121 20.08 -2.35 -22.68
CA GLU A 121 20.34 -1.40 -21.60
C GLU A 121 19.20 -1.47 -20.58
N LYS A 122 19.54 -1.73 -19.31
CA LYS A 122 18.58 -1.76 -18.20
C LYS A 122 19.06 -0.86 -17.06
N PRO A 123 18.17 -0.04 -16.47
CA PRO A 123 18.51 0.72 -15.28
C PRO A 123 18.58 -0.21 -14.07
N ILE A 124 19.56 0.01 -13.22
CA ILE A 124 19.64 -0.54 -11.87
C ILE A 124 19.95 0.58 -10.90
N LEU A 125 19.58 0.42 -9.65
CA LEU A 125 19.96 1.31 -8.56
C LEU A 125 21.15 0.73 -7.82
N VAL A 126 22.20 1.53 -7.64
CA VAL A 126 23.41 1.14 -6.90
C VAL A 126 23.51 2.03 -5.65
N TYR A 127 23.69 1.40 -4.49
CA TYR A 127 23.87 2.11 -3.22
C TYR A 127 25.29 2.65 -3.12
N LEU A 128 25.45 3.97 -3.05
CA LEU A 128 26.79 4.60 -3.07
C LEU A 128 27.71 4.17 -1.91
N PRO A 129 27.23 4.03 -0.66
CA PRO A 129 28.08 3.61 0.45
C PRO A 129 28.57 2.16 0.33
N ASP A 130 27.79 1.26 -0.28
CA ASP A 130 28.15 -0.13 -0.57
C ASP A 130 27.62 -0.54 -1.94
N PRO A 131 28.43 -0.44 -3.02
CA PRO A 131 27.99 -0.77 -4.38
C PRO A 131 27.58 -2.23 -4.62
N THR A 132 27.78 -3.11 -3.64
CA THR A 132 27.29 -4.49 -3.72
C THR A 132 25.79 -4.59 -3.41
N ILE A 133 25.18 -3.53 -2.87
CA ILE A 133 23.74 -3.41 -2.69
C ILE A 133 23.16 -2.75 -3.95
N GLN A 134 22.38 -3.54 -4.68
CA GLN A 134 21.81 -3.11 -5.95
C GLN A 134 20.33 -3.48 -5.97
N ILE A 135 19.51 -2.63 -6.59
CA ILE A 135 18.08 -2.89 -6.81
C ILE A 135 17.85 -2.83 -8.32
N ASP A 136 17.54 -3.96 -8.90
CA ASP A 136 17.04 -4.09 -10.25
C ASP A 136 15.49 -4.06 -10.26
N GLU A 137 14.90 -4.19 -11.42
CA GLU A 137 13.44 -4.17 -11.56
C GLU A 137 12.74 -5.34 -10.86
N GLU A 138 13.37 -6.53 -10.79
CA GLU A 138 12.80 -7.69 -10.10
C GLU A 138 12.80 -7.49 -8.60
N LEU A 139 13.91 -7.01 -8.05
CA LEU A 139 14.01 -6.72 -6.62
C LEU A 139 13.10 -5.56 -6.21
N TYR A 140 12.98 -4.53 -7.07
CA TYR A 140 12.00 -3.46 -6.92
C TYR A 140 10.57 -4.03 -6.81
N LYS A 141 10.16 -4.91 -7.74
CA LYS A 141 8.83 -5.55 -7.71
C LYS A 141 8.60 -6.31 -6.40
N LYS A 142 9.61 -7.00 -5.89
CA LYS A 142 9.58 -7.64 -4.58
C LYS A 142 9.35 -6.64 -3.45
N ILE A 143 10.16 -5.60 -3.39
CA ILE A 143 10.08 -4.55 -2.36
C ILE A 143 8.66 -3.96 -2.34
N VAL A 144 8.21 -3.44 -3.47
CA VAL A 144 6.91 -2.77 -3.57
C VAL A 144 5.74 -3.74 -3.38
N GLY A 145 5.87 -4.99 -3.84
CA GLY A 145 4.90 -6.03 -3.59
C GLY A 145 4.65 -6.26 -2.09
N TYR A 146 5.72 -6.41 -1.31
CA TYR A 146 5.63 -6.53 0.16
C TYR A 146 5.06 -5.28 0.82
N LEU A 147 5.51 -4.08 0.42
CA LEU A 147 4.99 -2.83 0.97
C LEU A 147 3.49 -2.66 0.70
N ARG A 148 3.03 -2.98 -0.51
CA ARG A 148 1.61 -2.89 -0.90
C ARG A 148 0.74 -3.86 -0.08
N VAL A 149 1.21 -5.06 0.18
CA VAL A 149 0.51 -6.02 1.05
C VAL A 149 0.51 -5.52 2.50
N MET A 150 1.68 -5.16 3.03
CA MET A 150 1.89 -4.70 4.40
C MET A 150 0.99 -3.51 4.76
N PHE A 151 0.91 -2.50 3.88
CA PHE A 151 0.11 -1.29 4.11
C PHE A 151 -1.31 -1.39 3.56
N ASN A 152 -1.62 -2.49 2.86
CA ASN A 152 -2.88 -2.67 2.14
C ASN A 152 -3.18 -1.51 1.18
N ILE A 153 -2.16 -1.05 0.46
CA ILE A 153 -2.23 0.02 -0.55
C ILE A 153 -2.03 -0.62 -1.92
N HIS A 154 -3.10 -0.66 -2.72
CA HIS A 154 -3.09 -1.24 -4.06
C HIS A 154 -3.56 -0.18 -5.06
N PRO A 155 -2.64 0.64 -5.62
CA PRO A 155 -3.00 1.69 -6.56
C PRO A 155 -3.58 1.08 -7.84
N LYS A 156 -4.65 1.71 -8.33
CA LYS A 156 -5.27 1.30 -9.59
C LYS A 156 -4.34 1.64 -10.76
N VAL A 157 -4.39 0.81 -11.79
CA VAL A 157 -3.76 1.11 -13.07
C VAL A 157 -4.86 1.56 -14.04
N GLU A 158 -4.75 2.78 -14.54
CA GLU A 158 -5.68 3.34 -15.51
C GLU A 158 -4.93 3.69 -16.80
N LYS A 159 -5.48 3.26 -17.94
CA LYS A 159 -4.91 3.54 -19.25
C LYS A 159 -5.68 4.67 -19.91
N ALA A 160 -4.98 5.72 -20.33
CA ALA A 160 -5.57 6.82 -21.11
C ALA A 160 -4.92 6.88 -22.50
N LYS A 161 -5.76 6.86 -23.53
CA LYS A 161 -5.32 7.03 -24.91
C LYS A 161 -5.71 8.44 -25.41
N GLY A 162 -4.71 9.18 -25.87
CA GLY A 162 -4.90 10.51 -26.44
C GLY A 162 -4.93 11.64 -25.40
N LYS A 163 -4.47 12.80 -25.85
CA LYS A 163 -4.23 13.98 -25.03
C LYS A 163 -5.50 14.48 -24.32
N ILE A 164 -6.62 14.52 -25.00
CA ILE A 164 -7.89 15.02 -24.44
C ILE A 164 -8.36 14.18 -23.25
N THR A 165 -8.24 12.84 -23.34
CA THR A 165 -8.62 11.94 -22.24
C THR A 165 -7.70 12.15 -21.04
N LYS A 166 -6.39 12.30 -21.25
CA LYS A 166 -5.42 12.57 -20.20
C LYS A 166 -5.73 13.89 -19.49
N GLU A 167 -5.92 14.97 -20.22
CA GLU A 167 -6.28 16.29 -19.70
C GLU A 167 -7.60 16.26 -18.90
N TRP A 168 -8.59 15.51 -19.37
CA TRP A 168 -9.85 15.34 -18.66
C TRP A 168 -9.64 14.64 -17.32
N MET A 169 -8.90 13.51 -17.28
CA MET A 169 -8.61 12.77 -16.05
C MET A 169 -7.85 13.63 -15.03
N ILE A 170 -6.88 14.41 -15.47
CA ILE A 170 -6.12 15.33 -14.62
C ILE A 170 -7.03 16.42 -14.03
N ASN A 171 -7.93 17.00 -14.83
CA ASN A 171 -8.87 18.00 -14.36
C ASN A 171 -9.87 17.45 -13.34
N GLU A 172 -10.40 16.24 -13.56
CA GLU A 172 -11.29 15.57 -12.60
C GLU A 172 -10.59 15.36 -11.26
N GLU A 173 -9.35 14.89 -11.27
CA GLU A 173 -8.58 14.69 -10.04
C GLU A 173 -8.27 16.01 -9.34
N ARG A 174 -7.93 17.06 -10.09
CA ARG A 174 -7.69 18.40 -9.52
C ARG A 174 -8.93 18.94 -8.83
N ILE A 175 -10.12 18.79 -9.46
CA ILE A 175 -11.39 19.15 -8.86
C ILE A 175 -11.69 18.33 -7.60
N ALA A 176 -11.41 17.02 -7.63
CA ALA A 176 -11.62 16.14 -6.47
C ALA A 176 -10.75 16.57 -5.29
N LEU A 177 -9.46 16.86 -5.52
CA LEU A 177 -8.53 17.35 -4.50
C LEU A 177 -8.94 18.73 -3.93
N GLU A 178 -9.40 19.64 -4.76
CA GLU A 178 -9.91 20.92 -4.28
C GLU A 178 -11.15 20.77 -3.40
N ASN A 179 -12.06 19.90 -3.78
CA ASN A 179 -13.26 19.60 -2.99
C ASN A 179 -12.89 18.94 -1.65
N GLU A 180 -11.92 18.04 -1.65
CA GLU A 180 -11.41 17.44 -0.41
C GLU A 180 -10.76 18.49 0.50
N LYS A 181 -9.91 19.36 -0.05
CA LYS A 181 -9.31 20.49 0.71
C LYS A 181 -10.36 21.40 1.31
N LYS A 182 -11.45 21.67 0.59
CA LYS A 182 -12.58 22.47 1.12
C LYS A 182 -13.25 21.77 2.29
N LYS A 183 -13.57 20.47 2.16
CA LYS A 183 -14.16 19.67 3.25
C LYS A 183 -13.28 19.65 4.48
N ARG A 184 -11.98 19.44 4.33
CA ARG A 184 -11.02 19.44 5.46
C ARG A 184 -10.91 20.78 6.19
N LYS A 185 -11.11 21.91 5.50
CA LYS A 185 -11.12 23.24 6.15
C LYS A 185 -12.29 23.44 7.11
N ASP A 186 -13.39 22.75 6.84
CA ASP A 186 -14.61 22.82 7.67
C ASP A 186 -14.56 21.84 8.86
N GLU A 187 -13.58 20.92 8.89
CA GLU A 187 -13.39 19.95 9.96
C GLU A 187 -12.72 20.61 11.17
N LYS A 188 -13.38 20.51 12.33
CA LYS A 188 -12.90 21.10 13.60
C LYS A 188 -11.75 20.31 14.24
N TRP A 189 -11.43 19.11 13.73
CA TRP A 189 -10.47 18.19 14.28
C TRP A 189 -9.39 17.86 13.24
N MET A 190 -8.16 17.60 13.72
CA MET A 190 -7.12 17.09 12.84
C MET A 190 -7.54 15.69 12.34
N PRO A 191 -7.51 15.47 11.02
CA PRO A 191 -7.90 14.19 10.45
C PRO A 191 -6.89 13.11 10.88
N SER A 192 -7.41 12.03 11.47
CA SER A 192 -6.64 10.82 11.76
C SER A 192 -7.39 9.65 11.14
N ALA A 193 -6.71 8.85 10.33
CA ALA A 193 -7.25 7.62 9.77
C ALA A 193 -7.25 6.49 10.82
N LEU A 194 -6.25 6.47 11.71
CA LEU A 194 -6.11 5.42 12.73
C LEU A 194 -7.00 5.64 13.94
N PHE A 195 -7.23 6.88 14.37
CA PHE A 195 -7.99 7.15 15.59
C PHE A 195 -9.39 6.51 15.60
N PRO A 196 -10.24 6.66 14.56
CA PRO A 196 -11.55 6.00 14.54
C PRO A 196 -11.44 4.48 14.60
N LEU A 197 -10.45 3.89 13.91
CA LEU A 197 -10.23 2.45 13.89
C LEU A 197 -9.79 1.94 15.26
N ILE A 198 -8.81 2.61 15.87
CA ILE A 198 -8.30 2.28 17.21
C ILE A 198 -9.43 2.40 18.24
N SER A 199 -10.18 3.52 18.21
CA SER A 199 -11.28 3.75 19.14
C SER A 199 -12.39 2.70 18.98
N SER A 200 -12.79 2.40 17.74
CA SER A 200 -13.81 1.38 17.47
C SER A 200 -13.34 -0.02 17.90
N ALA A 201 -12.11 -0.39 17.59
CA ALA A 201 -11.55 -1.68 17.99
C ALA A 201 -11.54 -1.86 19.50
N LEU A 202 -10.97 -0.92 20.24
CA LEU A 202 -10.86 -1.01 21.70
C LEU A 202 -12.21 -1.06 22.41
N ASN A 203 -13.27 -0.52 21.82
CA ASN A 203 -14.62 -0.55 22.35
C ASN A 203 -15.46 -1.74 21.81
N HIS A 204 -14.92 -2.52 20.88
CA HIS A 204 -15.62 -3.69 20.34
C HIS A 204 -15.37 -4.93 21.22
N PRO A 205 -16.44 -5.63 21.68
CA PRO A 205 -16.29 -6.77 22.61
C PRO A 205 -15.52 -7.96 22.02
N GLY A 206 -15.45 -8.08 20.70
CA GLY A 206 -14.70 -9.12 20.00
C GLY A 206 -13.23 -8.82 19.77
N PHE A 207 -12.77 -7.59 20.02
CA PHE A 207 -11.35 -7.25 19.88
C PHE A 207 -10.51 -7.83 21.00
N LYS A 208 -9.33 -8.37 20.71
CA LYS A 208 -8.55 -9.17 21.66
C LYS A 208 -7.46 -8.41 22.37
N TYR A 209 -6.98 -7.29 21.80
CA TYR A 209 -5.89 -6.52 22.37
C TYR A 209 -6.39 -5.48 23.37
N LYS A 210 -5.64 -5.29 24.45
CA LYS A 210 -5.82 -4.16 25.37
C LYS A 210 -5.14 -2.91 24.82
N LYS A 211 -5.54 -1.75 25.33
CA LYS A 211 -4.94 -0.47 24.95
C LYS A 211 -3.42 -0.44 25.15
N SER A 212 -2.90 -1.11 26.20
CA SER A 212 -1.46 -1.19 26.49
C SER A 212 -0.70 -2.06 25.50
N GLU A 213 -1.36 -3.08 24.92
CA GLU A 213 -0.78 -4.03 23.98
C GLU A 213 -0.80 -3.49 22.55
N LEU A 214 -1.76 -2.61 22.25
CA LEU A 214 -2.00 -2.13 20.87
C LEU A 214 -0.81 -1.39 20.27
N LYS A 215 0.03 -0.76 21.09
CA LYS A 215 1.22 -0.07 20.59
C LYS A 215 2.24 -1.02 19.97
N ASP A 216 2.28 -2.26 20.42
CA ASP A 216 3.22 -3.28 19.96
C ASP A 216 2.66 -4.11 18.80
N VAL A 217 1.40 -3.88 18.42
CA VAL A 217 0.76 -4.56 17.27
C VAL A 217 1.21 -3.93 15.97
N HIS A 218 1.63 -4.76 15.02
CA HIS A 218 2.05 -4.32 13.68
C HIS A 218 0.87 -3.84 12.84
N ILE A 219 1.13 -2.92 11.93
CA ILE A 219 0.07 -2.25 11.13
C ILE A 219 -0.78 -3.24 10.33
N PHE A 220 -0.16 -4.25 9.69
CA PHE A 220 -0.91 -5.24 8.90
C PHE A 220 -1.85 -6.06 9.79
N GLU A 221 -1.35 -6.60 10.91
CA GLU A 221 -2.12 -7.36 11.89
C GLU A 221 -3.30 -6.54 12.44
N PHE A 222 -3.04 -5.27 12.76
CA PHE A 222 -4.10 -4.36 13.22
C PHE A 222 -5.19 -4.16 12.16
N MET A 223 -4.80 -3.86 10.92
CA MET A 223 -5.74 -3.64 9.83
C MET A 223 -6.51 -4.92 9.45
N ASP A 224 -5.86 -6.08 9.48
CA ASP A 224 -6.53 -7.37 9.30
C ASP A 224 -7.56 -7.63 10.41
N SER A 225 -7.19 -7.37 11.68
CA SER A 225 -8.10 -7.53 12.82
C SER A 225 -9.37 -6.69 12.66
N ILE A 226 -9.26 -5.44 12.21
CA ILE A 226 -10.42 -4.59 11.93
C ILE A 226 -11.31 -5.19 10.83
N LYS A 227 -10.71 -5.60 9.70
CA LYS A 227 -11.45 -6.25 8.61
C LYS A 227 -12.15 -7.53 9.07
N ARG A 228 -11.48 -8.37 9.87
CA ARG A 228 -12.03 -9.62 10.41
C ARG A 228 -13.22 -9.36 11.33
N LEU A 229 -13.13 -8.36 12.20
CA LEU A 229 -14.27 -7.96 13.04
C LEU A 229 -15.48 -7.55 12.21
N GLN A 230 -15.28 -6.70 11.19
CA GLN A 230 -16.37 -6.28 10.31
C GLN A 230 -17.03 -7.46 9.58
N ILE A 231 -16.20 -8.37 9.05
CA ILE A 231 -16.70 -9.57 8.35
C ILE A 231 -17.45 -10.47 9.33
N TYR A 232 -16.92 -10.68 10.53
CA TYR A 232 -17.57 -11.50 11.56
C TYR A 232 -18.94 -10.95 11.95
N GLU A 233 -19.03 -9.64 12.21
CA GLU A 233 -20.31 -8.99 12.55
C GLU A 233 -21.32 -9.06 11.40
N ASN A 234 -20.90 -8.77 10.18
CA ASN A 234 -21.75 -8.86 9.00
C ASN A 234 -22.25 -10.29 8.76
N THR A 235 -21.36 -11.27 8.84
CA THR A 235 -21.71 -12.70 8.69
C THR A 235 -22.66 -13.13 9.79
N THR A 236 -22.42 -12.74 11.03
CA THR A 236 -23.26 -13.07 12.18
C THR A 236 -24.67 -12.46 12.03
N ALA A 237 -24.76 -11.21 11.62
CA ALA A 237 -26.05 -10.56 11.35
C ALA A 237 -26.81 -11.25 10.22
N LEU A 238 -26.12 -11.60 9.12
CA LEU A 238 -26.68 -12.31 7.99
C LEU A 238 -27.22 -13.71 8.39
N LEU A 239 -26.44 -14.49 9.11
CA LEU A 239 -26.85 -15.82 9.62
C LEU A 239 -28.06 -15.72 10.55
N LYS A 240 -28.09 -14.75 11.47
CA LYS A 240 -29.24 -14.50 12.34
C LYS A 240 -30.51 -14.17 11.53
N GLY A 241 -30.39 -13.33 10.50
CA GLY A 241 -31.46 -12.98 9.59
C GLY A 241 -32.00 -14.19 8.81
N MET A 242 -31.09 -15.06 8.34
CA MET A 242 -31.43 -16.32 7.66
C MET A 242 -32.20 -17.28 8.59
N TYR A 243 -31.66 -17.56 9.76
CA TYR A 243 -32.28 -18.50 10.74
C TYR A 243 -33.63 -17.99 11.27
N SER A 244 -33.83 -16.68 11.35
CA SER A 244 -35.10 -16.09 11.75
C SER A 244 -36.14 -16.02 10.62
N GLY A 245 -35.76 -16.37 9.39
CA GLY A 245 -36.64 -16.30 8.22
C GLY A 245 -36.89 -14.86 7.73
N MET A 246 -36.14 -13.87 8.24
CA MET A 246 -36.30 -12.45 7.86
C MET A 246 -35.62 -12.11 6.53
N ILE A 247 -34.72 -12.96 6.04
CA ILE A 247 -33.94 -12.71 4.82
C ILE A 247 -34.18 -13.86 3.84
N ASP A 248 -34.42 -13.52 2.56
CA ASP A 248 -34.49 -14.50 1.47
C ASP A 248 -33.08 -15.04 1.20
N THR A 249 -32.93 -16.36 1.37
CA THR A 249 -31.64 -17.06 1.24
C THR A 249 -31.24 -17.36 -0.20
N LYS A 250 -32.15 -17.19 -1.17
CA LYS A 250 -31.93 -17.60 -2.58
C LYS A 250 -30.72 -16.96 -3.25
N ASN A 251 -30.37 -15.74 -2.82
CA ASN A 251 -29.29 -14.95 -3.42
C ASN A 251 -28.05 -14.84 -2.54
N ILE A 252 -28.02 -15.54 -1.41
CA ILE A 252 -26.86 -15.50 -0.49
C ILE A 252 -25.82 -16.48 -0.97
N LYS A 253 -24.63 -15.98 -1.26
CA LYS A 253 -23.49 -16.80 -1.66
C LYS A 253 -22.79 -17.37 -0.42
N GLU A 254 -22.17 -18.54 -0.57
CA GLU A 254 -21.44 -19.22 0.50
C GLU A 254 -20.31 -18.36 1.10
N ASP A 255 -19.63 -17.58 0.28
CA ASP A 255 -18.57 -16.66 0.71
C ASP A 255 -19.06 -15.53 1.62
N GLN A 256 -20.35 -15.17 1.57
CA GLN A 256 -20.94 -14.15 2.43
C GLN A 256 -21.22 -14.65 3.86
N ILE A 257 -21.34 -15.98 4.03
CA ILE A 257 -21.55 -16.62 5.33
C ILE A 257 -20.30 -17.26 5.91
N ASN A 258 -19.17 -17.17 5.22
CA ASN A 258 -17.86 -17.65 5.68
C ASN A 258 -17.00 -16.50 6.20
N TRP A 259 -17.03 -16.29 7.53
CA TRP A 259 -16.21 -15.25 8.16
C TRP A 259 -14.70 -15.55 8.12
N ALA A 260 -14.30 -16.82 7.93
CA ALA A 260 -12.91 -17.25 7.84
C ALA A 260 -12.36 -17.25 6.41
N LYS A 261 -13.14 -16.73 5.43
CA LYS A 261 -12.70 -16.67 4.03
C LYS A 261 -11.41 -15.84 3.86
N ASP A 262 -10.71 -16.10 2.78
CA ASP A 262 -9.64 -15.22 2.33
C ASP A 262 -10.23 -13.85 1.95
N ILE A 263 -9.69 -12.78 2.54
CA ILE A 263 -10.14 -11.40 2.33
C ILE A 263 -9.20 -10.59 1.45
N TYR A 264 -8.11 -11.20 1.03
CA TYR A 264 -7.07 -10.54 0.22
C TYR A 264 -7.05 -11.02 -1.24
N ASN A 265 -7.70 -12.16 -1.52
CA ASN A 265 -7.79 -12.78 -2.86
C ASN A 265 -9.20 -12.73 -3.47
N SER A 266 -10.09 -11.90 -2.90
CA SER A 266 -11.49 -11.77 -3.37
C SER A 266 -11.69 -10.54 -4.24
#